data_d29a3829e79f835fb593d67b10eddf7c
#
_entry.id   d29a3829e79f835fb593d67b10eddf7c
#
_cell.length_a   1.000
_cell.length_b   1.000
_cell.length_c   1.000
_cell.angle_alpha   90.00
_cell.angle_beta   90.00
_cell.angle_gamma   90.00
#
_symmetry.space_group_name_H-M   'P 1'
#
loop_
_entity.id
_entity.type
_entity.pdbx_description
1 polymer ?
#
loop_
_entity_poly.entity_id
_entity_poly.type
_entity_poly.pdbx_seq_one_letter_code
_entity_poly.pdbx_strand_id
1 'polypeptide(L)'
;MHTLDTLDAMTQHQSTQTMKPATAAKKLGVYLEATPAEFREGVVSRAELNALQADPPQWLRDLRRDGPHPRPVVAAKLGVSISGLARGGVTEPLTTEQIEALKQERPEWLERERATQAGVRKEAARLKQRERESAENAESESGD
;
A
#
# COMPACT_ATOMS: atom_id res chain seq x y z
N MET A 1 28.42 -17.70 -28.92
CA MET A 1 26.99 -17.67 -28.61
C MET A 1 26.68 -18.03 -27.18
N HIS A 2 27.24 -19.09 -26.66
CA HIS A 2 27.01 -19.48 -25.27
C HIS A 2 27.49 -18.45 -24.28
N THR A 3 28.56 -17.74 -24.61
CA THR A 3 29.11 -16.69 -23.75
C THR A 3 28.13 -15.53 -23.57
N LEU A 4 27.46 -15.17 -24.67
CA LEU A 4 26.46 -14.09 -24.62
C LEU A 4 25.26 -14.50 -23.79
N ASP A 5 24.81 -15.74 -23.93
CA ASP A 5 23.68 -16.26 -23.15
C ASP A 5 24.01 -16.26 -21.66
N THR A 6 25.25 -16.61 -21.33
CA THR A 6 25.68 -16.60 -19.92
C THR A 6 25.67 -15.19 -19.34
N LEU A 7 26.17 -14.23 -20.13
CA LEU A 7 26.17 -12.82 -19.70
C LEU A 7 24.75 -12.30 -19.54
N ASP A 8 23.86 -12.62 -20.46
CA ASP A 8 22.47 -12.22 -20.37
C ASP A 8 21.80 -12.85 -19.16
N ALA A 9 22.12 -14.10 -18.88
CA ALA A 9 21.59 -14.80 -17.70
C ALA A 9 22.04 -14.11 -16.41
N MET A 10 23.28 -13.67 -16.33
CA MET A 10 23.79 -12.95 -15.17
C MET A 10 23.11 -11.59 -15.00
N THR A 11 22.95 -10.86 -16.10
CA THR A 11 22.26 -9.58 -16.08
C THR A 11 20.80 -9.75 -15.67
N GLN A 12 20.14 -10.75 -16.23
CA GLN A 12 18.77 -11.08 -15.88
C GLN A 12 18.64 -11.48 -14.41
N HIS A 13 19.64 -12.20 -13.89
CA HIS A 13 19.64 -12.61 -12.51
C HIS A 13 19.64 -11.41 -11.56
N GLN A 14 20.38 -10.36 -11.88
CA GLN A 14 20.41 -9.14 -11.09
C GLN A 14 19.11 -8.36 -11.20
N SER A 15 18.47 -8.38 -12.36
CA SER A 15 17.22 -7.68 -12.62
C SER A 15 15.98 -8.54 -12.37
N THR A 16 16.18 -9.85 -12.14
CA THR A 16 15.08 -10.80 -11.99
C THR A 16 14.83 -11.22 -10.55
N GLN A 17 15.02 -10.32 -9.63
CA GLN A 17 14.47 -10.58 -8.31
C GLN A 17 12.97 -10.78 -8.48
N THR A 18 12.50 -11.94 -8.07
CA THR A 18 11.10 -12.31 -8.21
C THR A 18 10.42 -12.25 -6.86
N MET A 19 9.13 -12.07 -6.88
CA MET A 19 8.31 -12.05 -5.70
C MET A 19 7.06 -12.88 -5.93
N LYS A 20 6.44 -13.30 -4.86
CA LYS A 20 5.17 -14.01 -4.94
C LYS A 20 4.09 -13.03 -5.43
N PRO A 21 3.07 -13.53 -6.13
CA PRO A 21 1.97 -12.67 -6.58
C PRO A 21 1.32 -11.88 -5.46
N ALA A 22 1.20 -12.46 -4.27
CA ALA A 22 0.63 -11.78 -3.11
C ALA A 22 1.45 -10.53 -2.73
N THR A 23 2.79 -10.64 -2.77
CA THR A 23 3.68 -9.53 -2.48
C THR A 23 3.55 -8.45 -3.56
N ALA A 24 3.50 -8.85 -4.83
CA ALA A 24 3.33 -7.92 -5.93
C ALA A 24 1.99 -7.19 -5.86
N ALA A 25 0.91 -7.91 -5.57
CA ALA A 25 -0.42 -7.32 -5.43
C ALA A 25 -0.45 -6.28 -4.31
N LYS A 26 0.22 -6.57 -3.19
CA LYS A 26 0.33 -5.65 -2.07
C LYS A 26 1.05 -4.36 -2.48
N LYS A 27 2.13 -4.50 -3.24
CA LYS A 27 2.89 -3.34 -3.73
C LYS A 27 2.09 -2.52 -4.74
N LEU A 28 1.25 -3.18 -5.52
CA LEU A 28 0.36 -2.51 -6.48
C LEU A 28 -0.87 -1.91 -5.82
N GLY A 29 -1.18 -2.32 -4.59
CA GLY A 29 -2.34 -1.85 -3.86
C GLY A 29 -3.65 -2.45 -4.34
N VAL A 30 -3.61 -3.70 -4.80
CA VAL A 30 -4.80 -4.39 -5.32
C VAL A 30 -5.02 -5.71 -4.60
N TYR A 31 -6.25 -6.21 -4.68
CA TYR A 31 -6.63 -7.48 -4.08
C TYR A 31 -6.20 -8.63 -4.99
N LEU A 32 -5.39 -9.53 -4.48
CA LEU A 32 -4.81 -10.61 -5.28
C LEU A 32 -5.86 -11.48 -5.97
N GLU A 33 -6.90 -11.86 -5.26
CA GLU A 33 -7.92 -12.76 -5.79
C GLU A 33 -8.72 -12.15 -6.95
N ALA A 34 -8.69 -10.83 -7.07
CA ALA A 34 -9.36 -10.14 -8.17
C ALA A 34 -8.44 -9.93 -9.38
N THR A 35 -7.15 -10.28 -9.27
CA THR A 35 -6.22 -10.16 -10.39
C THR A 35 -6.42 -11.31 -11.37
N PRO A 36 -5.95 -11.18 -12.63
CA PRO A 36 -6.06 -12.27 -13.59
C PRO A 36 -5.31 -13.51 -13.12
N ALA A 37 -5.79 -14.68 -13.56
CA ALA A 37 -5.18 -15.96 -13.22
C ALA A 37 -3.70 -16.01 -13.57
N GLU A 38 -3.32 -15.43 -14.70
CA GLU A 38 -1.92 -15.36 -15.14
C GLU A 38 -1.03 -14.68 -14.10
N PHE A 39 -1.54 -13.66 -13.48
CA PHE A 39 -0.80 -12.94 -12.44
C PHE A 39 -0.67 -13.79 -11.17
N ARG A 40 -1.70 -14.52 -10.81
CA ARG A 40 -1.73 -15.33 -9.58
C ARG A 40 -0.95 -16.63 -9.67
N GLU A 41 -0.78 -17.18 -10.87
CA GLU A 41 -0.18 -18.49 -11.06
C GLU A 41 1.34 -18.51 -11.11
N GLY A 42 1.97 -17.39 -11.30
CA GLY A 42 3.42 -17.33 -11.44
C GLY A 42 4.07 -16.43 -10.42
N VAL A 43 5.36 -16.21 -10.61
CA VAL A 43 6.10 -15.22 -9.83
C VAL A 43 6.16 -13.93 -10.65
N VAL A 44 6.28 -12.81 -9.95
CA VAL A 44 6.36 -11.49 -10.59
C VAL A 44 7.79 -10.99 -10.44
N SER A 45 8.43 -10.66 -11.54
CA SER A 45 9.77 -10.08 -11.49
C SER A 45 9.67 -8.60 -11.10
N ARG A 46 10.76 -8.07 -10.58
CA ARG A 46 10.85 -6.65 -10.27
C ARG A 46 10.61 -5.79 -11.51
N ALA A 47 11.15 -6.23 -12.66
CA ALA A 47 10.94 -5.53 -13.93
C ALA A 47 9.48 -5.52 -14.33
N GLU A 48 8.78 -6.64 -14.16
CA GLU A 48 7.34 -6.72 -14.43
C GLU A 48 6.55 -5.81 -13.51
N LEU A 49 6.91 -5.78 -12.24
CA LEU A 49 6.24 -4.89 -11.28
C LEU A 49 6.43 -3.43 -11.66
N ASN A 50 7.65 -3.05 -12.02
CA ASN A 50 7.94 -1.68 -12.44
C ASN A 50 7.17 -1.30 -13.70
N ALA A 51 7.08 -2.23 -14.65
CA ALA A 51 6.31 -2.03 -15.88
C ALA A 51 4.82 -1.85 -15.59
N LEU A 52 4.28 -2.65 -14.68
CA LEU A 52 2.88 -2.56 -14.27
C LEU A 52 2.59 -1.22 -13.60
N GLN A 53 3.52 -0.69 -12.85
CA GLN A 53 3.35 0.61 -12.21
C GLN A 53 3.51 1.77 -13.18
N ALA A 54 4.45 1.66 -14.12
CA ALA A 54 4.72 2.71 -15.09
C ALA A 54 3.61 2.82 -16.14
N ASP A 55 3.09 1.69 -16.59
CA ASP A 55 2.03 1.65 -17.61
C ASP A 55 1.01 0.58 -17.24
N PRO A 56 0.10 0.89 -16.31
CA PRO A 56 -0.85 -0.11 -15.83
C PRO A 56 -1.76 -0.63 -16.95
N PRO A 57 -1.90 -1.96 -17.06
CA PRO A 57 -2.85 -2.54 -18.00
C PRO A 57 -4.29 -2.25 -17.54
N GLN A 58 -5.25 -2.48 -18.41
CA GLN A 58 -6.65 -2.16 -18.14
C GLN A 58 -7.16 -2.84 -16.85
N TRP A 59 -6.83 -4.11 -16.64
CA TRP A 59 -7.29 -4.82 -15.44
C TRP A 59 -6.79 -4.16 -14.15
N LEU A 60 -5.55 -3.65 -14.18
CA LEU A 60 -4.97 -2.98 -13.02
C LEU A 60 -5.63 -1.62 -12.77
N ARG A 61 -5.89 -0.89 -13.84
CA ARG A 61 -6.60 0.40 -13.76
C ARG A 61 -7.99 0.21 -13.20
N ASP A 62 -8.70 -0.82 -13.67
CA ASP A 62 -10.05 -1.13 -13.21
C ASP A 62 -10.05 -1.50 -11.72
N LEU A 63 -9.10 -2.32 -11.29
CA LEU A 63 -8.99 -2.70 -9.89
C LEU A 63 -8.68 -1.51 -8.99
N ARG A 64 -7.82 -0.62 -9.44
CA ARG A 64 -7.48 0.58 -8.67
C ARG A 64 -8.63 1.57 -8.60
N ARG A 65 -9.44 1.63 -9.65
CA ARG A 65 -10.60 2.54 -9.70
C ARG A 65 -11.80 1.97 -8.96
N ASP A 66 -12.16 0.74 -9.25
CA ASP A 66 -13.40 0.15 -8.77
C ASP A 66 -13.23 -0.87 -7.64
N GLY A 67 -12.09 -1.52 -7.58
CA GLY A 67 -11.83 -2.56 -6.61
C GLY A 67 -12.33 -3.91 -7.08
N PRO A 68 -12.48 -4.89 -6.18
CA PRO A 68 -12.38 -4.74 -4.72
C PRO A 68 -10.96 -4.40 -4.26
N HIS A 69 -10.89 -3.52 -3.26
CA HIS A 69 -9.63 -3.08 -2.70
C HIS A 69 -9.25 -3.92 -1.48
N PRO A 70 -7.96 -4.22 -1.27
CA PRO A 70 -7.56 -4.95 -0.07
C PRO A 70 -7.77 -4.10 1.18
N ARG A 71 -7.89 -4.74 2.32
CA ARG A 71 -8.19 -4.05 3.57
C ARG A 71 -7.27 -2.87 3.90
N PRO A 72 -5.93 -2.97 3.69
CA PRO A 72 -5.08 -1.79 3.94
C PRO A 72 -5.47 -0.59 3.08
N VAL A 73 -5.85 -0.81 1.83
CA VAL A 73 -6.29 0.27 0.94
C VAL A 73 -7.64 0.81 1.39
N VAL A 74 -8.57 -0.07 1.79
CA VAL A 74 -9.88 0.32 2.30
C VAL A 74 -9.70 1.21 3.55
N ALA A 75 -8.85 0.78 4.47
CA ALA A 75 -8.57 1.54 5.69
C ALA A 75 -8.03 2.93 5.37
N ALA A 76 -7.07 3.02 4.44
CA ALA A 76 -6.50 4.29 4.03
C ALA A 76 -7.55 5.20 3.40
N LYS A 77 -8.42 4.66 2.56
CA LYS A 77 -9.48 5.44 1.92
C LYS A 77 -10.53 5.93 2.90
N LEU A 78 -10.79 5.16 3.94
CA LEU A 78 -11.74 5.54 4.99
C LEU A 78 -11.11 6.41 6.08
N GLY A 79 -9.78 6.50 6.12
CA GLY A 79 -9.08 7.29 7.11
C GLY A 79 -9.00 6.63 8.48
N VAL A 80 -8.96 5.30 8.52
CA VAL A 80 -8.89 4.52 9.75
C VAL A 80 -7.71 3.55 9.68
N SER A 81 -7.37 2.93 10.80
CA SER A 81 -6.36 1.87 10.83
C SER A 81 -6.99 0.54 10.39
N ILE A 82 -6.13 -0.42 10.02
CA ILE A 82 -6.60 -1.76 9.67
C ILE A 82 -7.30 -2.39 10.86
N SER A 83 -6.76 -2.21 12.06
CA SER A 83 -7.40 -2.69 13.29
C SER A 83 -8.76 -2.04 13.52
N GLY A 84 -8.86 -0.73 13.26
CA GLY A 84 -10.12 -0.01 13.37
C GLY A 84 -11.17 -0.53 12.40
N LEU A 85 -10.73 -0.85 11.20
CA LEU A 85 -11.60 -1.45 10.19
C LEU A 85 -12.18 -2.78 10.68
N ALA A 86 -11.32 -3.62 11.25
CA ALA A 86 -11.74 -4.92 11.79
C ALA A 86 -12.71 -4.75 12.96
N ARG A 87 -12.46 -3.78 13.84
CA ARG A 87 -13.36 -3.48 14.96
C ARG A 87 -14.74 -3.06 14.45
N GLY A 88 -14.80 -2.38 13.31
CA GLY A 88 -16.06 -1.97 12.70
C GLY A 88 -16.77 -3.09 11.95
N GLY A 89 -16.21 -4.29 11.94
CA GLY A 89 -16.82 -5.44 11.29
C GLY A 89 -16.48 -5.59 9.83
N VAL A 90 -15.56 -4.79 9.29
CA VAL A 90 -15.15 -4.87 7.89
C VAL A 90 -13.97 -5.83 7.81
N THR A 91 -14.23 -7.07 7.42
CA THR A 91 -13.24 -8.12 7.36
C THR A 91 -12.94 -8.55 5.93
N GLU A 92 -13.65 -8.01 4.95
CA GLU A 92 -13.51 -8.36 3.55
C GLU A 92 -13.09 -7.16 2.73
N PRO A 93 -12.46 -7.39 1.56
CA PRO A 93 -12.18 -6.30 0.63
C PRO A 93 -13.46 -5.60 0.18
N LEU A 94 -13.38 -4.31 -0.03
CA LEU A 94 -14.54 -3.51 -0.44
C LEU A 94 -14.27 -2.85 -1.79
N THR A 95 -15.34 -2.69 -2.56
CA THR A 95 -15.27 -1.91 -3.81
C THR A 95 -15.32 -0.42 -3.49
N THR A 96 -14.95 0.40 -4.46
CA THR A 96 -15.04 1.86 -4.34
C THR A 96 -16.47 2.28 -4.01
N GLU A 97 -17.45 1.65 -4.65
CA GLU A 97 -18.86 1.93 -4.40
C GLU A 97 -19.25 1.69 -2.93
N GLN A 98 -18.78 0.56 -2.38
CA GLN A 98 -19.03 0.21 -0.99
C GLN A 98 -18.35 1.19 -0.02
N ILE A 99 -17.13 1.60 -0.37
CA ILE A 99 -16.38 2.57 0.44
C ILE A 99 -17.10 3.91 0.45
N GLU A 100 -17.55 4.37 -0.72
CA GLU A 100 -18.29 5.63 -0.83
C GLU A 100 -19.61 5.59 -0.06
N ALA A 101 -20.30 4.44 -0.08
CA ALA A 101 -21.52 4.25 0.68
C ALA A 101 -21.26 4.41 2.19
N LEU A 102 -20.17 3.84 2.69
CA LEU A 102 -19.78 3.98 4.10
C LEU A 102 -19.47 5.43 4.45
N LYS A 103 -18.82 6.15 3.56
CA LYS A 103 -18.52 7.56 3.77
C LYS A 103 -19.78 8.41 3.86
N GLN A 104 -20.79 8.07 3.08
CA GLN A 104 -22.07 8.78 3.07
C GLN A 104 -22.93 8.44 4.27
N GLU A 105 -22.95 7.16 4.66
CA GLU A 105 -23.74 6.67 5.79
C GLU A 105 -23.17 7.13 7.13
N ARG A 106 -21.86 7.31 7.20
CA ARG A 106 -21.15 7.73 8.40
C ARG A 106 -21.55 6.92 9.65
N PRO A 107 -21.35 5.58 9.61
CA PRO A 107 -21.68 4.79 10.78
C PRO A 107 -20.86 5.25 12.00
N GLU A 108 -21.40 5.08 13.16
CA GLU A 108 -20.78 5.52 14.40
C GLU A 108 -19.36 4.98 14.60
N TRP A 109 -19.17 3.70 14.26
CA TRP A 109 -17.83 3.10 14.39
C TRP A 109 -16.81 3.80 13.49
N LEU A 110 -17.23 4.21 12.29
CA LEU A 110 -16.34 4.87 11.34
C LEU A 110 -15.92 6.24 11.86
N GLU A 111 -16.86 7.01 12.38
CA GLU A 111 -16.57 8.32 12.96
C GLU A 111 -15.62 8.20 14.14
N ARG A 112 -15.83 7.22 15.00
CA ARG A 112 -15.00 6.96 16.16
C ARG A 112 -13.58 6.57 15.75
N GLU A 113 -13.45 5.67 14.79
CA GLU A 113 -12.14 5.21 14.33
C GLU A 113 -11.39 6.30 13.58
N ARG A 114 -12.08 7.14 12.84
CA ARG A 114 -11.48 8.30 12.18
C ARG A 114 -10.92 9.29 13.22
N ALA A 115 -11.67 9.55 14.27
CA ALA A 115 -11.23 10.44 15.34
C ALA A 115 -10.00 9.88 16.03
N THR A 116 -9.98 8.58 16.31
CA THR A 116 -8.84 7.89 16.90
C THR A 116 -7.60 8.02 16.02
N GLN A 117 -7.74 7.77 14.73
CA GLN A 117 -6.62 7.82 13.79
C GLN A 117 -6.10 9.25 13.62
N ALA A 118 -6.98 10.23 13.60
CA ALA A 118 -6.59 11.64 13.55
C ALA A 118 -5.78 12.01 14.78
N GLY A 119 -6.17 11.54 15.96
CA GLY A 119 -5.45 11.75 17.21
C GLY A 119 -4.06 11.13 17.18
N VAL A 120 -3.95 9.90 16.66
CA VAL A 120 -2.67 9.21 16.53
C VAL A 120 -1.72 9.99 15.60
N ARG A 121 -2.22 10.48 14.47
CA ARG A 121 -1.41 11.26 13.53
C ARG A 121 -0.96 12.59 14.14
N LYS A 122 -1.84 13.24 14.86
CA LYS A 122 -1.56 14.50 15.53
C LYS A 122 -0.47 14.32 16.60
N GLU A 123 -0.55 13.25 17.37
CA GLU A 123 0.44 12.94 18.40
C GLU A 123 1.79 12.61 17.78
N ALA A 124 1.80 11.85 16.70
CA ALA A 124 3.03 11.50 15.98
C ALA A 124 3.71 12.76 15.43
N ALA A 125 2.93 13.69 14.87
CA ALA A 125 3.45 14.95 14.37
C ALA A 125 4.04 15.81 15.50
N ARG A 126 3.37 15.83 16.65
CA ARG A 126 3.84 16.57 17.82
C ARG A 126 5.16 16.02 18.34
N LEU A 127 5.29 14.69 18.40
CA LEU A 127 6.53 14.06 18.84
C LEU A 127 7.69 14.34 17.86
N LYS A 128 7.41 14.32 16.57
CA LYS A 128 8.40 14.67 15.55
C LYS A 128 8.88 16.09 15.72
N GLN A 129 7.99 17.01 16.00
CA GLN A 129 8.32 18.41 16.21
C GLN A 129 9.21 18.57 17.44
N ARG A 130 8.91 17.87 18.52
CA ARG A 130 9.72 17.90 19.74
C ARG A 130 11.12 17.36 19.48
N GLU A 131 11.24 16.29 18.69
CA GLU A 131 12.54 15.74 18.33
C GLU A 131 13.37 16.73 17.53
N ARG A 132 12.74 17.44 16.58
CA ARG A 132 13.41 18.48 15.79
C ARG A 132 13.91 19.63 16.68
N GLU A 133 13.08 20.09 17.57
CA GLU A 133 13.42 21.15 18.50
C GLU A 133 14.58 20.74 19.41
N SER A 134 14.55 19.51 19.90
CA SER A 134 15.62 18.95 20.71
C SER A 134 16.94 18.88 19.95
N ALA A 135 16.88 18.44 18.69
CA ALA A 135 18.07 18.36 17.83
C ALA A 135 18.63 19.73 17.54
N GLU A 136 17.78 20.71 17.25
CA GLU A 136 18.20 22.10 17.00
C GLU A 136 18.83 22.71 18.23
N ASN A 137 18.24 22.49 19.39
CA ASN A 137 18.79 22.98 20.65
C ASN A 137 20.15 22.36 20.97
N ALA A 138 20.31 21.06 20.71
CA ALA A 138 21.58 20.35 20.90
C ALA A 138 22.65 20.90 19.98
N GLU A 139 22.32 21.18 18.71
CA GLU A 139 23.25 21.79 17.77
C GLU A 139 23.63 23.20 18.18
N SER A 140 22.66 23.97 18.64
CA SER A 140 22.88 25.32 19.11
C SER A 140 23.82 25.35 20.31
N GLU A 141 23.66 24.41 21.24
CA GLU A 141 24.52 24.31 22.43
C GLU A 141 25.93 23.86 22.07
N SER A 142 26.09 22.95 21.11
CA SER A 142 27.40 22.46 20.69
C SER A 142 28.13 23.46 19.78
N GLY A 143 27.46 24.49 19.29
CA GLY A 143 28.01 25.52 18.46
C GLY A 143 28.82 26.59 19.21
N ASP A 144 28.73 26.56 20.53
CA ASP A 144 29.51 27.48 21.37
C ASP A 144 30.91 26.92 21.63
#